data_ca20adbf6befcc9bccccfdab3e769169
#
_entry.id   ca20adbf6befcc9bccccfdab3e769169
#
_cell.length_a   1.000
_cell.length_b   1.000
_cell.length_c   1.000
_cell.angle_alpha   90.00
_cell.angle_beta   90.00
_cell.angle_gamma   90.00
#
_symmetry.space_group_name_H-M   'P 1'
#
loop_
_entity.id
_entity.type
_entity.pdbx_description
1 polymer ?
#
loop_
_entity_poly.entity_id
_entity_poly.type
_entity_poly.pdbx_seq_one_letter_code
_entity_poly.pdbx_strand_id
1 'polypeptide(L)'
;MTEDKDFLRQDNDYRTMKAFRKAECIYDVTYYFAHQFLKPGDRTIDQMIQAARSGKQNLAEGTIDGVTSREMEIKLANVNRASLHELLLDYEDYLRVRGLEQWKYDDPRCRQTRAFCKAHLDSAVYREKIRERSDETIANIAITLIHQCDVLLRGMIEWMKRDFKENGGIKEEMYRARKEWMRRNEQNGAYGQNGSNGSNGSGAPNPIKPNKLIRPINPTDPTNK
;
A
#
# COMPACT_ATOMS: atom_id res chain seq x y z
N MET A 1 7.63 -17.31 29.52
CA MET A 1 6.61 -17.29 28.48
C MET A 1 7.20 -16.49 27.34
N THR A 2 7.76 -17.15 26.33
CA THR A 2 8.21 -16.51 25.12
C THR A 2 6.96 -16.26 24.26
N GLU A 3 6.62 -14.99 24.03
CA GLU A 3 5.58 -14.61 23.10
C GLU A 3 5.81 -15.34 21.78
N ASP A 4 4.80 -16.09 21.36
CA ASP A 4 4.75 -16.70 20.03
C ASP A 4 4.69 -15.53 19.05
N LYS A 5 5.83 -15.17 18.43
CA LYS A 5 5.86 -14.10 17.45
C LYS A 5 4.93 -14.51 16.30
N ASP A 6 3.83 -13.79 16.18
CA ASP A 6 2.95 -13.91 15.04
C ASP A 6 3.80 -13.83 13.75
N PHE A 7 3.71 -14.87 12.91
CA PHE A 7 4.44 -14.90 11.64
C PHE A 7 3.82 -13.97 10.58
N LEU A 8 2.59 -13.52 10.85
CA LEU A 8 1.98 -12.47 10.04
C LEU A 8 2.52 -11.11 10.51
N ARG A 9 2.92 -10.28 9.56
CA ARG A 9 3.32 -8.91 9.87
C ARG A 9 2.15 -8.21 10.53
N GLN A 10 2.43 -7.47 11.61
CA GLN A 10 1.41 -6.63 12.25
C GLN A 10 0.91 -5.60 11.23
N ASP A 11 -0.41 -5.42 11.20
CA ASP A 11 -1.08 -4.43 10.34
C ASP A 11 -0.56 -3.03 10.71
N ASN A 12 0.27 -2.48 9.83
CA ASN A 12 0.72 -1.10 9.96
C ASN A 12 -0.44 -0.20 9.51
N ASP A 13 -0.94 0.65 10.39
CA ASP A 13 -1.94 1.65 10.01
C ASP A 13 -1.41 2.53 8.86
N TYR A 14 -1.89 2.27 7.65
CA TYR A 14 -1.50 3.00 6.44
C TYR A 14 -1.70 4.51 6.57
N ARG A 15 -2.62 4.95 7.46
CA ARG A 15 -2.89 6.37 7.72
C ARG A 15 -1.69 7.10 8.33
N THR A 16 -0.79 6.36 8.98
CA THR A 16 0.45 6.92 9.53
C THR A 16 1.55 7.10 8.50
N MET A 17 1.43 6.42 7.35
CA MET A 17 2.43 6.46 6.28
C MET A 17 2.49 7.84 5.63
N LYS A 18 3.70 8.40 5.53
CA LYS A 18 3.91 9.70 4.87
C LYS A 18 3.44 9.72 3.42
N ALA A 19 3.60 8.61 2.69
CA ALA A 19 3.15 8.47 1.31
C ALA A 19 1.62 8.55 1.22
N PHE A 20 0.89 7.86 2.11
CA PHE A 20 -0.56 7.89 2.16
C PHE A 20 -1.09 9.29 2.50
N ARG A 21 -0.55 9.92 3.54
CA ARG A 21 -0.94 11.29 3.92
C ARG A 21 -0.67 12.30 2.79
N LYS A 22 0.42 12.10 2.03
CA LYS A 22 0.71 12.92 0.86
C LYS A 22 -0.29 12.68 -0.27
N ALA A 23 -0.66 11.43 -0.54
CA ALA A 23 -1.69 11.08 -1.52
C ALA A 23 -3.08 11.64 -1.12
N GLU A 24 -3.38 11.70 0.16
CA GLU A 24 -4.59 12.35 0.68
C GLU A 24 -4.60 13.87 0.41
N CYS A 25 -3.46 14.55 0.63
CA CYS A 25 -3.32 15.96 0.25
C CYS A 25 -3.52 16.16 -1.27
N ILE A 26 -2.94 15.28 -2.10
CA ILE A 26 -3.12 15.32 -3.56
C ILE A 26 -4.60 15.17 -3.92
N TYR A 27 -5.29 14.21 -3.32
CA TYR A 27 -6.71 13.99 -3.58
C TYR A 27 -7.55 15.23 -3.26
N ASP A 28 -7.40 15.82 -2.07
CA ASP A 28 -8.18 16.98 -1.64
C ASP A 28 -7.91 18.21 -2.52
N VAL A 29 -6.64 18.46 -2.86
CA VAL A 29 -6.25 19.53 -3.79
C VAL A 29 -6.86 19.31 -5.18
N THR A 30 -6.79 18.08 -5.69
CA THR A 30 -7.32 17.73 -7.01
C THR A 30 -8.84 17.84 -7.05
N TYR A 31 -9.53 17.37 -6.01
CA TYR A 31 -10.98 17.46 -5.92
C TYR A 31 -11.45 18.93 -5.99
N TYR A 32 -10.82 19.79 -5.19
CA TYR A 32 -11.11 21.23 -5.23
C TYR A 32 -10.80 21.83 -6.61
N PHE A 33 -9.59 21.57 -7.14
CA PHE A 33 -9.15 22.12 -8.42
C PHE A 33 -10.10 21.75 -9.56
N ALA A 34 -10.44 20.46 -9.68
CA ALA A 34 -11.26 19.96 -10.76
C ALA A 34 -12.66 20.58 -10.76
N HIS A 35 -13.28 20.75 -9.58
CA HIS A 35 -14.61 21.36 -9.49
C HIS A 35 -14.61 22.89 -9.61
N GLN A 36 -13.49 23.54 -9.26
CA GLN A 36 -13.43 24.99 -9.25
C GLN A 36 -13.01 25.57 -10.62
N PHE A 37 -12.13 24.89 -11.35
CA PHE A 37 -11.47 25.48 -12.53
C PHE A 37 -11.75 24.75 -13.85
N LEU A 38 -12.33 23.56 -13.81
CA LEU A 38 -12.79 22.87 -15.02
C LEU A 38 -14.28 23.15 -15.25
N LYS A 39 -14.68 23.16 -16.52
CA LYS A 39 -16.08 23.41 -16.89
C LYS A 39 -16.96 22.23 -16.48
N PRO A 40 -18.15 22.47 -15.92
CA PRO A 40 -19.11 21.40 -15.67
C PRO A 40 -19.36 20.56 -16.92
N GLY A 41 -19.28 19.22 -16.77
CA GLY A 41 -19.41 18.28 -17.88
C GLY A 41 -18.12 17.96 -18.63
N ASP A 42 -16.99 18.58 -18.26
CA ASP A 42 -15.68 18.19 -18.74
C ASP A 42 -15.28 16.83 -18.14
N ARG A 43 -15.03 15.85 -19.00
CA ARG A 43 -14.65 14.50 -18.58
C ARG A 43 -13.31 14.46 -17.81
N THR A 44 -12.47 15.46 -18.00
CA THR A 44 -11.20 15.61 -17.27
C THR A 44 -11.42 15.70 -15.76
N ILE A 45 -12.58 16.24 -15.30
CA ILE A 45 -12.94 16.28 -13.87
C ILE A 45 -12.91 14.88 -13.28
N ASP A 46 -13.66 13.95 -13.87
CA ASP A 46 -13.75 12.57 -13.39
C ASP A 46 -12.41 11.84 -13.51
N GLN A 47 -11.67 12.07 -14.60
CA GLN A 47 -10.36 11.45 -14.83
C GLN A 47 -9.34 11.88 -13.76
N MET A 48 -9.19 13.17 -13.52
CA MET A 48 -8.28 13.70 -12.49
C MET A 48 -8.64 13.21 -11.08
N ILE A 49 -9.93 13.26 -10.72
CA ILE A 49 -10.40 12.78 -9.41
C ILE A 49 -10.17 11.27 -9.27
N GLN A 50 -10.44 10.50 -10.33
CA GLN A 50 -10.22 9.05 -10.32
C GLN A 50 -8.73 8.70 -10.20
N ALA A 51 -7.85 9.41 -10.90
CA ALA A 51 -6.40 9.21 -10.80
C ALA A 51 -5.89 9.52 -9.38
N ALA A 52 -6.32 10.64 -8.79
CA ALA A 52 -5.97 11.00 -7.41
C ALA A 52 -6.52 9.98 -6.40
N ARG A 53 -7.76 9.53 -6.58
CA ARG A 53 -8.43 8.52 -5.74
C ARG A 53 -7.71 7.18 -5.82
N SER A 54 -7.42 6.70 -7.03
CA SER A 54 -6.70 5.45 -7.28
C SER A 54 -5.31 5.49 -6.64
N GLY A 55 -4.60 6.61 -6.80
CA GLY A 55 -3.32 6.84 -6.13
C GLY A 55 -3.38 6.69 -4.60
N LYS A 56 -4.43 7.16 -3.95
CA LYS A 56 -4.61 7.01 -2.50
C LYS A 56 -5.03 5.58 -2.10
N GLN A 57 -6.01 4.99 -2.81
CA GLN A 57 -6.58 3.69 -2.45
C GLN A 57 -5.59 2.54 -2.61
N ASN A 58 -4.81 2.53 -3.69
CA ASN A 58 -3.80 1.49 -3.93
C ASN A 58 -2.75 1.43 -2.81
N LEU A 59 -2.46 2.54 -2.11
CA LEU A 59 -1.59 2.53 -0.94
C LEU A 59 -2.25 1.84 0.26
N ALA A 60 -3.52 2.13 0.52
CA ALA A 60 -4.25 1.48 1.61
C ALA A 60 -4.37 -0.03 1.37
N GLU A 61 -4.84 -0.42 0.18
CA GLU A 61 -4.98 -1.82 -0.22
C GLU A 61 -3.63 -2.55 -0.19
N GLY A 62 -2.58 -1.93 -0.74
CA GLY A 62 -1.24 -2.51 -0.73
C GLY A 62 -0.70 -2.75 0.67
N THR A 63 -0.99 -1.88 1.63
CA THR A 63 -0.56 -2.06 3.02
C THR A 63 -1.33 -3.19 3.69
N ILE A 64 -2.65 -3.30 3.46
CA ILE A 64 -3.49 -4.37 4.00
C ILE A 64 -3.07 -5.71 3.39
N ASP A 65 -2.95 -5.79 2.06
CA ASP A 65 -2.55 -7.00 1.34
C ASP A 65 -1.09 -7.39 1.62
N GLY A 66 -0.22 -6.42 1.94
CA GLY A 66 1.18 -6.61 2.28
C GLY A 66 1.41 -7.49 3.50
N VAL A 67 0.40 -7.62 4.37
CA VAL A 67 0.40 -8.57 5.49
C VAL A 67 0.51 -10.01 4.97
N THR A 68 -0.11 -10.30 3.82
CA THR A 68 -0.18 -11.64 3.23
C THR A 68 0.66 -11.81 1.97
N SER A 69 1.03 -10.73 1.27
CA SER A 69 1.80 -10.80 0.02
C SER A 69 2.62 -9.55 -0.24
N ARG A 70 3.93 -9.66 -0.03
CA ARG A 70 4.89 -8.59 -0.36
C ARG A 70 4.91 -8.26 -1.87
N GLU A 71 4.71 -9.25 -2.71
CA GLU A 71 4.64 -9.07 -4.17
C GLU A 71 3.44 -8.18 -4.53
N MET A 72 2.27 -8.42 -3.93
CA MET A 72 1.08 -7.61 -4.16
C MET A 72 1.26 -6.18 -3.67
N GLU A 73 1.88 -5.98 -2.51
CA GLU A 73 2.20 -4.65 -1.96
C GLU A 73 3.08 -3.84 -2.93
N ILE A 74 4.15 -4.45 -3.47
CA ILE A 74 5.02 -3.83 -4.47
C ILE A 74 4.25 -3.50 -5.76
N LYS A 75 3.38 -4.41 -6.21
CA LYS A 75 2.56 -4.22 -7.41
C LYS A 75 1.60 -3.03 -7.24
N LEU A 76 0.88 -2.97 -6.14
CA LEU A 76 -0.07 -1.88 -5.86
C LEU A 76 0.63 -0.53 -5.67
N ALA A 77 1.83 -0.51 -5.06
CA ALA A 77 2.65 0.70 -5.00
C ALA A 77 3.08 1.20 -6.39
N ASN A 78 3.37 0.32 -7.34
CA ASN A 78 3.67 0.72 -8.73
C ASN A 78 2.41 1.20 -9.47
N VAL A 79 1.25 0.58 -9.27
CA VAL A 79 -0.04 1.05 -9.83
C VAL A 79 -0.37 2.45 -9.29
N ASN A 80 -0.14 2.69 -7.99
CA ASN A 80 -0.27 4.02 -7.39
C ASN A 80 0.59 5.05 -8.12
N ARG A 81 1.87 4.75 -8.35
CA ARG A 81 2.77 5.65 -9.07
C ARG A 81 2.29 5.96 -10.49
N ALA A 82 1.77 4.94 -11.20
CA ALA A 82 1.22 5.13 -12.54
C ALA A 82 0.03 6.10 -12.52
N SER A 83 -0.94 5.91 -11.61
CA SER A 83 -2.09 6.80 -11.47
C SER A 83 -1.69 8.24 -11.12
N LEU A 84 -0.71 8.42 -10.23
CA LEU A 84 -0.21 9.76 -9.91
C LEU A 84 0.56 10.39 -11.09
N HIS A 85 1.17 9.59 -11.95
CA HIS A 85 1.84 10.09 -13.14
C HIS A 85 0.84 10.55 -14.22
N GLU A 86 -0.27 9.83 -14.39
CA GLU A 86 -1.38 10.28 -15.23
C GLU A 86 -1.92 11.63 -14.74
N LEU A 87 -2.16 11.76 -13.44
CA LEU A 87 -2.61 13.02 -12.84
C LEU A 87 -1.59 14.16 -13.01
N LEU A 88 -0.29 13.87 -12.95
CA LEU A 88 0.77 14.84 -13.21
C LEU A 88 0.65 15.42 -14.62
N LEU A 89 0.48 14.54 -15.63
CA LEU A 89 0.31 14.95 -17.03
C LEU A 89 -0.95 15.82 -17.21
N ASP A 90 -2.06 15.50 -16.54
CA ASP A 90 -3.28 16.31 -16.60
C ASP A 90 -3.03 17.74 -16.10
N TYR A 91 -2.26 17.91 -15.00
CA TYR A 91 -1.92 19.24 -14.49
C TYR A 91 -0.94 19.99 -15.42
N GLU A 92 0.06 19.31 -15.96
CA GLU A 92 1.02 19.90 -16.91
C GLU A 92 0.30 20.34 -18.19
N ASP A 93 -0.60 19.52 -18.70
CA ASP A 93 -1.44 19.85 -19.86
C ASP A 93 -2.39 21.00 -19.56
N TYR A 94 -2.99 21.05 -18.36
CA TYR A 94 -3.83 22.18 -17.96
C TYR A 94 -3.07 23.50 -18.02
N LEU A 95 -1.87 23.55 -17.46
CA LEU A 95 -1.03 24.76 -17.51
C LEU A 95 -0.64 25.11 -18.96
N ARG A 96 -0.15 24.14 -19.71
CA ARG A 96 0.36 24.31 -21.07
C ARG A 96 -0.72 24.84 -22.03
N VAL A 97 -1.91 24.23 -22.05
CA VAL A 97 -2.96 24.60 -23.00
C VAL A 97 -3.62 25.96 -22.68
N ARG A 98 -3.46 26.45 -21.45
CA ARG A 98 -3.95 27.77 -21.02
C ARG A 98 -2.89 28.86 -21.03
N GLY A 99 -1.64 28.52 -21.41
CA GLY A 99 -0.52 29.47 -21.41
C GLY A 99 -0.12 29.92 -20.00
N LEU A 100 -0.41 29.10 -18.97
CA LEU A 100 -0.04 29.32 -17.59
C LEU A 100 1.36 28.78 -17.32
N GLU A 101 2.05 29.34 -16.33
CA GLU A 101 3.44 29.00 -16.04
C GLU A 101 3.56 27.75 -15.16
N GLN A 102 4.27 26.73 -15.66
CA GLN A 102 4.79 25.67 -14.79
C GLN A 102 6.09 26.14 -14.15
N TRP A 103 6.13 26.23 -12.82
CA TRP A 103 7.28 26.77 -12.10
C TRP A 103 8.49 25.85 -12.23
N LYS A 104 9.61 26.44 -12.65
CA LYS A 104 10.89 25.74 -12.72
C LYS A 104 11.39 25.36 -11.32
N TYR A 105 12.25 24.35 -11.26
CA TYR A 105 12.77 23.82 -10.00
C TYR A 105 13.48 24.87 -9.13
N ASP A 106 14.19 25.81 -9.73
CA ASP A 106 14.94 26.91 -9.10
C ASP A 106 14.11 28.18 -8.84
N ASP A 107 12.86 28.22 -9.31
CA ASP A 107 11.93 29.31 -9.04
C ASP A 107 11.71 29.49 -7.53
N PRO A 108 11.80 30.70 -6.98
CA PRO A 108 11.53 30.98 -5.58
C PRO A 108 10.16 30.46 -5.09
N ARG A 109 9.11 30.58 -5.92
CA ARG A 109 7.76 30.07 -5.64
C ARG A 109 7.77 28.55 -5.49
N CYS A 110 8.45 27.84 -6.42
CA CYS A 110 8.60 26.40 -6.37
C CYS A 110 9.40 25.96 -5.14
N ARG A 111 10.50 26.64 -4.80
CA ARG A 111 11.29 26.34 -3.58
C ARG A 111 10.48 26.48 -2.31
N GLN A 112 9.73 27.59 -2.18
CA GLN A 112 8.86 27.83 -1.03
C GLN A 112 7.76 26.77 -0.93
N THR A 113 7.11 26.46 -2.06
CA THR A 113 6.06 25.43 -2.14
C THR A 113 6.60 24.05 -1.78
N ARG A 114 7.79 23.66 -2.26
CA ARG A 114 8.45 22.40 -1.87
C ARG A 114 8.71 22.31 -0.38
N ALA A 115 9.23 23.41 0.21
CA ALA A 115 9.47 23.46 1.65
C ALA A 115 8.16 23.32 2.45
N PHE A 116 7.13 24.04 2.04
CA PHE A 116 5.79 23.96 2.63
C PHE A 116 5.20 22.55 2.51
N CYS A 117 5.17 21.98 1.31
CA CYS A 117 4.63 20.65 1.09
C CYS A 117 5.41 19.56 1.82
N LYS A 118 6.72 19.74 2.03
CA LYS A 118 7.54 18.79 2.82
C LYS A 118 7.18 18.84 4.31
N ALA A 119 6.90 20.03 4.83
CA ALA A 119 6.58 20.24 6.24
C ALA A 119 5.15 19.82 6.61
N HIS A 120 4.21 19.90 5.67
CA HIS A 120 2.79 19.69 5.95
C HIS A 120 2.29 18.42 5.25
N LEU A 121 1.77 17.49 6.06
CA LEU A 121 1.17 16.24 5.62
C LEU A 121 -0.32 16.13 5.99
N ASP A 122 -0.89 17.19 6.56
CA ASP A 122 -2.30 17.27 6.89
C ASP A 122 -3.07 17.93 5.75
N SER A 123 -4.03 17.19 5.16
CA SER A 123 -4.82 17.66 4.03
C SER A 123 -5.71 18.86 4.41
N ALA A 124 -6.10 19.02 5.68
CA ALA A 124 -6.86 20.15 6.15
C ALA A 124 -6.17 21.50 5.91
N VAL A 125 -4.83 21.52 6.07
CA VAL A 125 -4.00 22.72 5.80
C VAL A 125 -4.09 23.16 4.33
N TYR A 126 -4.16 22.20 3.41
CA TYR A 126 -4.30 22.51 1.99
C TYR A 126 -5.70 22.97 1.65
N ARG A 127 -6.76 22.31 2.17
CA ARG A 127 -8.16 22.70 1.93
C ARG A 127 -8.43 24.14 2.33
N GLU A 128 -7.78 24.63 3.37
CA GLU A 128 -7.90 26.02 3.79
C GLU A 128 -7.13 26.97 2.87
N LYS A 129 -5.85 26.66 2.61
CA LYS A 129 -4.93 27.58 1.91
C LYS A 129 -5.17 27.73 0.42
N ILE A 130 -5.79 26.72 -0.24
CA ILE A 130 -5.98 26.76 -1.70
C ILE A 130 -7.18 27.63 -2.12
N ARG A 131 -8.11 27.94 -1.21
CA ARG A 131 -9.37 28.63 -1.54
C ARG A 131 -9.19 30.00 -2.19
N GLU A 132 -8.10 30.69 -1.86
CA GLU A 132 -7.80 32.03 -2.32
C GLU A 132 -6.68 32.07 -3.37
N ARG A 133 -6.30 30.90 -3.91
CA ARG A 133 -5.19 30.80 -4.86
C ARG A 133 -5.72 30.66 -6.28
N SER A 134 -4.91 31.17 -7.22
CA SER A 134 -5.20 30.98 -8.65
C SER A 134 -5.06 29.52 -9.06
N ASP A 135 -5.70 29.16 -10.15
CA ASP A 135 -5.58 27.85 -10.81
C ASP A 135 -4.12 27.49 -11.11
N GLU A 136 -3.32 28.43 -11.63
CA GLU A 136 -1.88 28.25 -11.85
C GLU A 136 -1.14 27.86 -10.57
N THR A 137 -1.42 28.57 -9.47
CA THR A 137 -0.77 28.29 -8.18
C THR A 137 -1.15 26.92 -7.66
N ILE A 138 -2.43 26.54 -7.72
CA ILE A 138 -2.91 25.25 -7.21
C ILE A 138 -2.38 24.10 -8.05
N ALA A 139 -2.35 24.25 -9.39
CA ALA A 139 -1.76 23.26 -10.28
C ALA A 139 -0.26 23.02 -9.95
N ASN A 140 0.52 24.07 -9.72
CA ASN A 140 1.92 23.96 -9.33
C ASN A 140 2.12 23.35 -7.91
N ILE A 141 1.19 23.60 -6.98
CA ILE A 141 1.16 22.93 -5.66
C ILE A 141 0.91 21.43 -5.85
N ALA A 142 -0.08 21.05 -6.68
CA ALA A 142 -0.40 19.65 -6.97
C ALA A 142 0.78 18.93 -7.62
N ILE A 143 1.40 19.51 -8.64
CA ILE A 143 2.61 19.00 -9.29
C ILE A 143 3.72 18.75 -8.25
N THR A 144 3.94 19.71 -7.34
CA THR A 144 4.93 19.58 -6.26
C THR A 144 4.62 18.43 -5.32
N LEU A 145 3.35 18.28 -4.92
CA LEU A 145 2.88 17.19 -4.06
C LEU A 145 3.07 15.82 -4.72
N ILE A 146 2.74 15.71 -6.02
CA ILE A 146 2.89 14.48 -6.79
C ILE A 146 4.36 14.07 -6.88
N HIS A 147 5.26 14.99 -7.21
CA HIS A 147 6.70 14.70 -7.24
C HIS A 147 7.23 14.23 -5.87
N GLN A 148 6.80 14.87 -4.78
CA GLN A 148 7.21 14.45 -3.44
C GLN A 148 6.64 13.08 -3.05
N CYS A 149 5.40 12.79 -3.46
CA CYS A 149 4.78 11.49 -3.24
C CYS A 149 5.52 10.39 -4.02
N ASP A 150 5.89 10.64 -5.29
CA ASP A 150 6.66 9.69 -6.09
C ASP A 150 8.02 9.37 -5.48
N VAL A 151 8.71 10.35 -4.90
CA VAL A 151 9.98 10.09 -4.17
C VAL A 151 9.76 9.17 -2.97
N LEU A 152 8.68 9.39 -2.19
CA LEU A 152 8.36 8.54 -1.04
C LEU A 152 8.01 7.11 -1.49
N LEU A 153 7.23 6.98 -2.57
CA LEU A 153 6.84 5.69 -3.13
C LEU A 153 8.02 4.90 -3.66
N ARG A 154 8.94 5.56 -4.39
CA ARG A 154 10.18 4.92 -4.85
C ARG A 154 11.01 4.39 -3.69
N GLY A 155 11.20 5.20 -2.65
CA GLY A 155 11.91 4.77 -1.45
C GLY A 155 11.26 3.58 -0.76
N MET A 156 9.93 3.57 -0.68
CA MET A 156 9.15 2.47 -0.11
C MET A 156 9.30 1.19 -0.95
N ILE A 157 9.18 1.28 -2.27
CA ILE A 157 9.34 0.13 -3.17
C ILE A 157 10.74 -0.48 -3.06
N GLU A 158 11.78 0.35 -3.04
CA GLU A 158 13.16 -0.13 -2.92
C GLU A 158 13.42 -0.77 -1.54
N TRP A 159 12.81 -0.25 -0.48
CA TRP A 159 12.84 -0.90 0.83
C TRP A 159 12.14 -2.27 0.80
N MET A 160 10.92 -2.35 0.23
CA MET A 160 10.18 -3.60 0.11
C MET A 160 10.93 -4.66 -0.69
N LYS A 161 11.59 -4.26 -1.79
CA LYS A 161 12.41 -5.17 -2.60
C LYS A 161 13.61 -5.73 -1.83
N ARG A 162 14.28 -4.88 -1.04
CA ARG A 162 15.41 -5.34 -0.18
C ARG A 162 14.92 -6.29 0.88
N ASP A 163 13.87 -5.91 1.59
CA ASP A 163 13.27 -6.73 2.64
C ASP A 163 12.82 -8.10 2.10
N PHE A 164 12.22 -8.13 0.92
CA PHE A 164 11.86 -9.39 0.26
C PHE A 164 13.08 -10.27 -0.07
N LYS A 165 14.18 -9.66 -0.51
CA LYS A 165 15.43 -10.41 -0.81
C LYS A 165 16.12 -10.95 0.44
N GLU A 166 16.09 -10.19 1.53
CA GLU A 166 16.75 -10.54 2.79
C GLU A 166 15.93 -11.52 3.63
N ASN A 167 14.64 -11.30 3.72
CA ASN A 167 13.74 -12.02 4.62
C ASN A 167 12.82 -13.02 3.92
N GLY A 168 12.70 -12.94 2.59
CA GLY A 168 11.76 -13.73 1.81
C GLY A 168 10.32 -13.21 1.90
N GLY A 169 9.38 -13.97 1.35
CA GLY A 169 7.96 -13.69 1.43
C GLY A 169 7.27 -14.52 2.52
N ILE A 170 5.95 -14.42 2.58
CA ILE A 170 5.14 -15.11 3.60
C ILE A 170 5.33 -16.63 3.58
N LYS A 171 5.57 -17.23 2.41
CA LYS A 171 5.79 -18.70 2.30
C LYS A 171 7.03 -19.14 3.05
N GLU A 172 8.12 -18.38 2.92
CA GLU A 172 9.37 -18.60 3.63
C GLU A 172 9.22 -18.34 5.14
N GLU A 173 8.46 -17.31 5.51
CA GLU A 173 8.16 -16.99 6.90
C GLU A 173 7.34 -18.10 7.56
N MET A 174 6.26 -18.56 6.90
CA MET A 174 5.44 -19.70 7.35
C MET A 174 6.25 -20.99 7.47
N TYR A 175 7.12 -21.27 6.50
CA TYR A 175 7.99 -22.45 6.54
C TYR A 175 8.95 -22.38 7.74
N ARG A 176 9.59 -21.24 7.97
CA ARG A 176 10.47 -21.02 9.13
C ARG A 176 9.73 -21.18 10.46
N ALA A 177 8.56 -20.57 10.60
CA ALA A 177 7.71 -20.66 11.79
C ALA A 177 7.30 -22.10 12.06
N ARG A 178 6.87 -22.84 11.03
CA ARG A 178 6.51 -24.27 11.16
C ARG A 178 7.70 -25.13 11.58
N LYS A 179 8.87 -24.89 11.01
CA LYS A 179 10.10 -25.63 11.34
C LYS A 179 10.54 -25.36 12.79
N GLU A 180 10.44 -24.13 13.26
CA GLU A 180 10.73 -23.78 14.67
C GLU A 180 9.72 -24.43 15.63
N TRP A 181 8.43 -24.41 15.31
CA TRP A 181 7.40 -25.05 16.11
C TRP A 181 7.65 -26.57 16.24
N MET A 182 7.97 -27.25 15.13
CA MET A 182 8.31 -28.68 15.16
C MET A 182 9.51 -28.95 16.05
N ARG A 183 10.60 -28.18 15.91
CA ARG A 183 11.81 -28.34 16.75
C ARG A 183 11.53 -28.13 18.22
N ARG A 184 10.71 -27.15 18.61
CA ARG A 184 10.32 -26.91 20.01
C ARG A 184 9.52 -28.08 20.59
N ASN A 185 8.59 -28.63 19.80
CA ASN A 185 7.76 -29.75 20.26
C ASN A 185 8.53 -31.07 20.31
N GLU A 186 9.48 -31.32 19.46
CA GLU A 186 10.40 -32.47 19.55
C GLU A 186 11.23 -32.39 20.83
N GLN A 187 11.77 -31.21 21.17
CA GLN A 187 12.51 -31.02 22.43
C GLN A 187 11.63 -31.20 23.68
N ASN A 188 10.39 -30.70 23.66
CA ASN A 188 9.44 -30.86 24.76
C ASN A 188 8.93 -32.30 24.88
N GLY A 189 8.76 -33.03 23.76
CA GLY A 189 8.39 -34.45 23.77
C GLY A 189 9.50 -35.37 24.29
N ALA A 190 10.75 -35.01 24.07
CA ALA A 190 11.90 -35.77 24.59
C ALA A 190 12.05 -35.64 26.14
N TYR A 191 11.61 -34.54 26.72
CA TYR A 191 11.59 -34.38 28.20
C TYR A 191 10.43 -35.12 28.90
N GLY A 192 9.34 -35.44 28.14
CA GLY A 192 8.18 -36.16 28.70
C GLY A 192 8.33 -37.70 28.79
N GLN A 193 9.35 -38.30 28.18
CA GLN A 193 9.53 -39.75 28.16
C GLN A 193 10.45 -40.30 29.29
N ASN A 194 11.06 -39.45 30.08
CA ASN A 194 11.95 -39.92 31.18
C ASN A 194 11.30 -39.94 32.57
N GLY A 195 9.98 -39.93 32.65
CA GLY A 195 9.29 -39.94 33.94
C GLY A 195 7.96 -40.68 33.94
N SER A 196 7.94 -42.00 33.70
CA SER A 196 6.98 -42.93 34.31
C SER A 196 7.17 -44.36 33.75
N ASN A 197 7.92 -45.17 34.46
CA ASN A 197 7.67 -46.60 34.49
C ASN A 197 6.45 -46.80 35.41
N GLY A 198 5.35 -47.27 34.86
CA GLY A 198 4.21 -47.71 35.71
C GLY A 198 2.88 -47.77 34.98
N SER A 199 2.49 -49.01 34.59
CA SER A 199 1.14 -49.56 34.41
C SER A 199 0.21 -49.08 33.28
N ASN A 200 0.00 -49.99 32.35
CA ASN A 200 -1.23 -50.43 31.65
C ASN A 200 -2.40 -49.44 31.53
N GLY A 201 -2.74 -49.08 30.29
CA GLY A 201 -4.01 -48.47 29.91
C GLY A 201 -4.08 -48.19 28.39
N SER A 202 -4.76 -49.09 27.68
CA SER A 202 -5.09 -49.01 26.26
C SER A 202 -5.80 -47.70 25.85
N GLY A 203 -5.32 -47.03 24.82
CA GLY A 203 -6.03 -45.93 24.22
C GLY A 203 -5.12 -45.01 23.39
N ALA A 204 -4.60 -45.51 22.26
CA ALA A 204 -3.94 -44.64 21.30
C ALA A 204 -4.99 -43.82 20.50
N PRO A 205 -4.87 -42.48 20.46
CA PRO A 205 -5.70 -41.69 19.53
C PRO A 205 -5.24 -41.93 18.09
N ASN A 206 -6.20 -42.29 17.23
CA ASN A 206 -6.00 -42.47 15.81
C ASN A 206 -5.33 -41.24 15.15
N PRO A 207 -4.35 -41.43 14.27
CA PRO A 207 -3.80 -40.35 13.48
C PRO A 207 -4.88 -39.80 12.53
N ILE A 208 -5.10 -38.50 12.58
CA ILE A 208 -5.98 -37.78 11.65
C ILE A 208 -5.46 -38.00 10.23
N LYS A 209 -6.21 -38.76 9.44
CA LYS A 209 -5.91 -38.95 8.01
C LYS A 209 -5.93 -37.59 7.30
N PRO A 210 -4.99 -37.29 6.40
CA PRO A 210 -5.02 -36.06 5.63
C PRO A 210 -6.30 -36.02 4.79
N ASN A 211 -7.03 -34.91 4.91
CA ASN A 211 -8.26 -34.64 4.20
C ASN A 211 -8.00 -34.72 2.69
N LYS A 212 -8.82 -35.52 2.00
CA LYS A 212 -8.73 -35.70 0.55
C LYS A 212 -8.81 -34.35 -0.14
N LEU A 213 -7.80 -34.07 -0.97
CA LEU A 213 -7.77 -32.96 -1.91
C LEU A 213 -9.14 -32.81 -2.60
N ILE A 214 -9.78 -31.68 -2.37
CA ILE A 214 -10.92 -31.24 -3.16
C ILE A 214 -10.40 -31.04 -4.59
N ARG A 215 -10.87 -31.86 -5.52
CA ARG A 215 -10.53 -31.70 -6.93
C ARG A 215 -11.10 -30.38 -7.44
N PRO A 216 -10.39 -29.61 -8.26
CA PRO A 216 -10.94 -28.42 -8.87
C PRO A 216 -12.14 -28.81 -9.74
N ILE A 217 -13.23 -28.04 -9.58
CA ILE A 217 -14.47 -28.20 -10.38
C ILE A 217 -14.13 -27.86 -11.83
N ASN A 218 -14.29 -28.84 -12.72
CA ASN A 218 -14.08 -28.63 -14.14
C ASN A 218 -15.36 -27.99 -14.72
N PRO A 219 -15.32 -26.82 -15.36
CA PRO A 219 -16.52 -26.10 -15.83
C PRO A 219 -17.24 -26.74 -17.04
N THR A 220 -16.81 -27.91 -17.50
CA THR A 220 -17.37 -28.59 -18.68
C THR A 220 -18.08 -29.92 -18.38
N ASP A 221 -18.47 -30.21 -17.12
CA ASP A 221 -19.19 -31.43 -16.78
C ASP A 221 -20.70 -31.25 -17.04
N PRO A 222 -21.32 -32.01 -17.97
CA PRO A 222 -22.72 -31.84 -18.36
C PRO A 222 -23.75 -32.44 -17.39
N THR A 223 -23.36 -32.91 -16.21
CA THR A 223 -24.27 -33.57 -15.24
C THR A 223 -24.82 -32.66 -14.14
N ASN A 224 -24.58 -31.32 -14.20
CA ASN A 224 -25.19 -30.35 -13.30
C ASN A 224 -26.32 -29.59 -14.03
N LYS A 225 -27.51 -30.22 -14.09
CA LYS A 225 -28.79 -29.56 -14.31
C LYS A 225 -29.60 -29.61 -13.03
#